data_38e57c3780817ed3f0fce51b4d13e8fa
#
_entry.id   38e57c3780817ed3f0fce51b4d13e8fa
#
_cell.length_a   1.000
_cell.length_b   1.000
_cell.length_c   1.000
_cell.angle_alpha   90.00
_cell.angle_beta   90.00
_cell.angle_gamma   90.00
#
_symmetry.space_group_name_H-M   'P 1'
#
loop_
_entity.id
_entity.type
_entity.pdbx_description
1 polymer ?
#
loop_
_entity_poly.entity_id
_entity_poly.type
_entity_poly.pdbx_seq_one_letter_code
_entity_poly.pdbx_strand_id
1 'polypeptide(L)'
;MKIFSKSVLLSIFILLLSVVFYFVFINSKPEAHSKKNPIEFPLIETFSLESKYHSSGINAFGEIITTKEIDIKYPDSGKIFEVGNISDGSLVKKGDLLFRMDAFEIENDINQNEAEKNIINSNIDKLTKQILSKKLYKKEIENQKDIISKQLKNKLSIAGNVISENSLDELRLSLSRLDESLINIKETIDVLYIDLETSKIKLNKLDIILKKHQNDLKKTYVRAPFFGHIENIKMYEGQEIFKNEILGRLKDTKNLEVKFFIGGEDYNNLLEFKNRGIGTPIKVKWLVGKREYVSEAVITRLDGEINRDTDGLNLYAKLIKNNNIPIGAFVEINMKRILEYKTIKIPNASVFKNKYIYLLEGNYLKKKQINIISEESDGLLIKDINLEGKLIVITRLSEMQDNLRVQSLDSSD
;
A
#
# COMPACT_ATOMS: atom_id res chain seq x y z
N MET A 1 -103.68 -43.42 -77.87
CA MET A 1 -103.38 -43.35 -76.41
C MET A 1 -101.95 -43.94 -76.15
N LYS A 2 -101.01 -43.11 -76.04
CA LYS A 2 -99.56 -43.53 -75.92
C LYS A 2 -99.26 -43.95 -74.53
N ILE A 3 -98.82 -45.20 -74.36
CA ILE A 3 -98.38 -45.79 -73.12
C ILE A 3 -97.07 -45.20 -72.74
N PHE A 4 -97.03 -44.49 -71.64
CA PHE A 4 -95.74 -43.98 -71.10
C PHE A 4 -94.84 -45.17 -70.79
N SER A 5 -93.62 -45.12 -71.38
CA SER A 5 -92.64 -46.19 -71.15
C SER A 5 -92.27 -46.30 -69.64
N LYS A 6 -92.20 -47.54 -69.12
CA LYS A 6 -91.83 -47.86 -67.73
C LYS A 6 -90.52 -47.16 -67.28
N SER A 7 -89.65 -46.80 -68.21
CA SER A 7 -88.35 -46.08 -67.93
C SER A 7 -88.59 -44.66 -67.52
N VAL A 8 -89.60 -43.94 -68.10
CA VAL A 8 -89.88 -42.55 -67.70
C VAL A 8 -90.50 -42.48 -66.30
N LEU A 9 -91.38 -43.46 -65.95
CA LEU A 9 -91.87 -43.54 -64.56
C LEU A 9 -90.78 -43.82 -63.53
N LEU A 10 -89.81 -44.66 -63.86
CA LEU A 10 -88.68 -44.97 -63.00
C LEU A 10 -87.74 -43.73 -62.79
N SER A 11 -87.55 -42.97 -63.86
CA SER A 11 -86.76 -41.74 -63.76
C SER A 11 -87.41 -40.68 -62.88
N ILE A 12 -88.75 -40.53 -63.00
CA ILE A 12 -89.54 -39.60 -62.16
C ILE A 12 -89.48 -40.02 -60.69
N PHE A 13 -89.56 -41.32 -60.47
CA PHE A 13 -89.52 -41.92 -59.09
C PHE A 13 -88.13 -41.69 -58.46
N ILE A 14 -87.04 -41.89 -59.19
CA ILE A 14 -85.66 -41.61 -58.71
C ILE A 14 -85.47 -40.13 -58.41
N LEU A 15 -86.01 -39.25 -59.30
CA LEU A 15 -85.93 -37.80 -59.09
C LEU A 15 -86.72 -37.35 -57.86
N LEU A 16 -87.90 -37.91 -57.62
CA LEU A 16 -88.70 -37.64 -56.43
C LEU A 16 -87.99 -38.18 -55.16
N LEU A 17 -87.35 -39.35 -55.23
CA LEU A 17 -86.59 -39.94 -54.12
C LEU A 17 -85.37 -39.11 -53.79
N SER A 18 -84.66 -38.53 -54.80
CA SER A 18 -83.54 -37.65 -54.56
C SER A 18 -83.91 -36.30 -53.93
N VAL A 19 -85.10 -35.78 -54.29
CA VAL A 19 -85.63 -34.53 -53.69
C VAL A 19 -86.01 -34.79 -52.21
N VAL A 20 -86.67 -35.95 -51.94
CA VAL A 20 -86.96 -36.31 -50.55
C VAL A 20 -85.72 -36.54 -49.72
N PHE A 21 -84.70 -37.20 -50.30
CA PHE A 21 -83.39 -37.40 -49.62
C PHE A 21 -82.69 -36.07 -49.39
N TYR A 22 -82.78 -35.14 -50.35
CA TYR A 22 -82.22 -33.81 -50.19
C TYR A 22 -82.88 -33.00 -49.04
N PHE A 23 -84.17 -33.06 -48.93
CA PHE A 23 -84.93 -32.42 -47.86
C PHE A 23 -84.63 -33.06 -46.49
N VAL A 24 -84.51 -34.39 -46.40
CA VAL A 24 -84.14 -35.09 -45.18
C VAL A 24 -82.74 -34.74 -44.76
N PHE A 25 -81.79 -34.59 -45.74
CA PHE A 25 -80.43 -34.25 -45.47
C PHE A 25 -80.25 -32.78 -44.99
N ILE A 26 -81.08 -31.88 -45.55
CA ILE A 26 -81.02 -30.45 -45.09
C ILE A 26 -81.65 -30.35 -43.69
N ASN A 27 -82.66 -31.04 -43.34
CA ASN A 27 -83.25 -30.99 -42.02
C ASN A 27 -82.51 -31.87 -40.97
N SER A 28 -81.58 -32.73 -41.40
CA SER A 28 -80.71 -33.53 -40.54
C SER A 28 -79.38 -32.85 -40.22
N LYS A 29 -79.20 -31.56 -40.52
CA LYS A 29 -78.04 -30.87 -40.07
C LYS A 29 -78.10 -30.83 -38.55
N PRO A 30 -77.09 -31.47 -37.78
CA PRO A 30 -77.01 -31.30 -36.34
C PRO A 30 -76.74 -29.80 -36.06
N GLU A 31 -77.52 -29.20 -35.18
CA GLU A 31 -77.22 -27.90 -34.63
C GLU A 31 -75.88 -28.03 -33.96
N ALA A 32 -74.85 -27.34 -34.44
CA ALA A 32 -73.56 -27.19 -33.78
C ALA A 32 -73.77 -26.38 -32.47
N HIS A 33 -73.97 -27.14 -31.39
CA HIS A 33 -73.87 -26.53 -30.07
C HIS A 33 -72.48 -26.01 -29.92
N SER A 34 -72.26 -24.68 -30.16
CA SER A 34 -71.12 -23.97 -29.72
C SER A 34 -71.06 -24.09 -28.21
N LYS A 35 -70.36 -25.12 -27.71
CA LYS A 35 -69.86 -25.08 -26.33
C LYS A 35 -69.02 -23.79 -26.27
N LYS A 36 -69.55 -22.75 -25.64
CA LYS A 36 -68.70 -21.65 -25.10
C LYS A 36 -67.75 -22.37 -24.18
N ASN A 37 -66.48 -22.62 -24.69
CA ASN A 37 -65.39 -22.97 -23.80
C ASN A 37 -65.37 -21.90 -22.74
N PRO A 38 -65.36 -22.24 -21.44
CA PRO A 38 -65.18 -21.28 -20.42
C PRO A 38 -63.88 -20.55 -20.81
N ILE A 39 -63.85 -19.20 -20.78
CA ILE A 39 -62.66 -18.41 -21.04
C ILE A 39 -61.75 -18.77 -19.88
N GLU A 40 -60.84 -19.72 -20.07
CA GLU A 40 -59.81 -20.06 -19.12
C GLU A 40 -58.80 -18.88 -19.11
N PHE A 41 -58.82 -18.12 -18.04
CA PHE A 41 -57.84 -17.05 -17.85
C PHE A 41 -56.52 -17.70 -17.47
N PRO A 42 -55.36 -17.16 -17.99
CA PRO A 42 -54.06 -17.68 -17.62
C PRO A 42 -53.87 -17.66 -16.10
N LEU A 43 -53.42 -18.78 -15.53
CA LEU A 43 -53.08 -18.89 -14.13
C LEU A 43 -51.71 -18.30 -13.90
N ILE A 44 -51.59 -17.47 -12.87
CA ILE A 44 -50.37 -16.80 -12.50
C ILE A 44 -50.03 -16.99 -11.01
N GLU A 45 -48.75 -17.07 -10.71
CA GLU A 45 -48.24 -16.98 -9.36
C GLU A 45 -47.87 -15.53 -9.07
N THR A 46 -48.09 -15.11 -7.84
CA THR A 46 -47.82 -13.75 -7.39
C THR A 46 -46.81 -13.72 -6.24
N PHE A 47 -46.14 -12.63 -6.11
CA PHE A 47 -45.19 -12.35 -5.04
C PHE A 47 -45.53 -11.00 -4.39
N SER A 48 -45.69 -11.00 -3.08
CA SER A 48 -45.98 -9.78 -2.31
C SER A 48 -44.70 -8.94 -2.13
N LEU A 49 -44.79 -7.66 -2.44
CA LEU A 49 -43.69 -6.73 -2.32
C LEU A 49 -43.57 -6.19 -0.90
N GLU A 50 -42.46 -6.53 -0.23
CA GLU A 50 -42.12 -5.99 1.07
C GLU A 50 -40.93 -5.04 0.94
N SER A 51 -41.04 -3.86 1.52
CA SER A 51 -39.89 -2.95 1.61
C SER A 51 -39.06 -3.28 2.83
N LYS A 52 -37.77 -3.46 2.62
CA LYS A 52 -36.79 -3.67 3.68
C LYS A 52 -35.59 -2.74 3.45
N TYR A 53 -34.88 -2.46 4.54
CA TYR A 53 -33.60 -1.77 4.41
C TYR A 53 -32.56 -2.77 3.87
N HIS A 54 -32.10 -2.54 2.65
CA HIS A 54 -31.04 -3.32 2.05
C HIS A 54 -29.80 -2.43 1.87
N SER A 55 -28.64 -2.97 2.19
CA SER A 55 -27.37 -2.35 1.88
C SER A 55 -26.77 -3.11 0.69
N SER A 56 -26.78 -2.50 -0.49
CA SER A 56 -26.01 -3.07 -1.60
C SER A 56 -24.51 -2.88 -1.31
N GLY A 57 -23.75 -3.96 -1.29
CA GLY A 57 -22.29 -3.90 -1.17
C GLY A 57 -21.64 -3.48 -2.50
N ILE A 58 -20.48 -2.85 -2.43
CA ILE A 58 -19.60 -2.68 -3.58
C ILE A 58 -18.71 -3.92 -3.65
N ASN A 59 -18.75 -4.63 -4.77
CA ASN A 59 -17.86 -5.75 -5.06
C ASN A 59 -16.81 -5.26 -6.05
N ALA A 60 -15.55 -5.47 -5.72
CA ALA A 60 -14.42 -5.09 -6.57
C ALA A 60 -13.38 -6.21 -6.57
N PHE A 61 -12.46 -6.14 -7.51
CA PHE A 61 -11.30 -7.02 -7.57
C PHE A 61 -10.03 -6.22 -7.39
N GLY A 62 -9.04 -6.84 -6.79
CA GLY A 62 -7.78 -6.19 -6.51
C GLY A 62 -6.63 -7.16 -6.32
N GLU A 63 -5.50 -6.61 -5.97
CA GLU A 63 -4.26 -7.33 -5.76
C GLU A 63 -3.65 -6.99 -4.40
N ILE A 64 -3.08 -7.99 -3.75
CA ILE A 64 -2.29 -7.79 -2.54
C ILE A 64 -0.92 -7.23 -2.92
N ILE A 65 -0.62 -6.05 -2.41
CA ILE A 65 0.65 -5.37 -2.62
C ILE A 65 1.40 -5.16 -1.31
N THR A 66 2.70 -5.02 -1.39
CA THR A 66 3.51 -4.57 -0.27
C THR A 66 3.61 -3.06 -0.22
N THR A 67 3.69 -2.48 0.98
CA THR A 67 3.92 -1.04 1.17
C THR A 67 5.40 -0.66 1.08
N LYS A 68 6.30 -1.64 1.22
CA LYS A 68 7.75 -1.42 1.23
C LYS A 68 8.45 -2.48 0.40
N GLU A 69 9.09 -2.01 -0.63
CA GLU A 69 9.94 -2.80 -1.50
C GLU A 69 11.23 -2.03 -1.76
N ILE A 70 12.36 -2.69 -1.66
CA ILE A 70 13.67 -2.09 -1.95
C ILE A 70 14.51 -3.03 -2.81
N ASP A 71 15.26 -2.42 -3.72
CA ASP A 71 16.34 -3.11 -4.40
C ASP A 71 17.56 -3.24 -3.48
N ILE A 72 18.11 -4.42 -3.41
CA ILE A 72 19.35 -4.70 -2.69
C ILE A 72 20.50 -4.33 -3.62
N LYS A 73 21.28 -3.31 -3.24
CA LYS A 73 22.42 -2.80 -4.02
C LYS A 73 23.52 -2.33 -3.11
N TYR A 74 24.73 -2.27 -3.65
CA TYR A 74 25.87 -1.67 -2.98
C TYR A 74 26.22 -0.34 -3.68
N PRO A 75 26.52 0.73 -2.90
CA PRO A 75 26.74 2.07 -3.48
C PRO A 75 28.09 2.24 -4.19
N ASP A 76 28.96 1.23 -4.15
CA ASP A 76 30.26 1.23 -4.79
C ASP A 76 30.48 -0.08 -5.57
N SER A 77 31.65 -0.23 -6.20
CA SER A 77 32.08 -1.48 -6.83
C SER A 77 33.00 -2.27 -5.88
N GLY A 78 33.09 -3.57 -6.11
CA GLY A 78 34.01 -4.44 -5.36
C GLY A 78 33.63 -5.90 -5.42
N LYS A 79 34.34 -6.73 -4.65
CA LYS A 79 34.14 -8.18 -4.60
C LYS A 79 33.28 -8.56 -3.39
N ILE A 80 32.32 -9.44 -3.59
CA ILE A 80 31.55 -10.04 -2.49
C ILE A 80 32.45 -11.05 -1.76
N PHE A 81 32.66 -10.83 -0.47
CA PHE A 81 33.46 -11.70 0.37
C PHE A 81 32.64 -12.88 0.92
N GLU A 82 31.40 -12.59 1.36
CA GLU A 82 30.51 -13.56 2.00
C GLU A 82 29.07 -13.25 1.67
N VAL A 83 28.25 -14.27 1.44
CA VAL A 83 26.79 -14.16 1.29
C VAL A 83 26.14 -14.77 2.52
N GLY A 84 25.14 -14.08 3.08
CA GLY A 84 24.37 -14.59 4.21
C GLY A 84 23.63 -15.89 3.86
N ASN A 85 23.13 -16.58 4.86
CA ASN A 85 22.35 -17.81 4.64
C ASN A 85 20.95 -17.47 4.08
N ILE A 86 20.91 -17.02 2.83
CA ILE A 86 19.73 -16.58 2.09
C ILE A 86 19.64 -17.29 0.75
N SER A 87 18.43 -17.59 0.32
CA SER A 87 18.09 -18.12 -0.99
C SER A 87 16.87 -17.39 -1.55
N ASP A 88 16.64 -17.54 -2.85
CA ASP A 88 15.48 -16.93 -3.49
C ASP A 88 14.18 -17.40 -2.82
N GLY A 89 13.28 -16.47 -2.49
CA GLY A 89 12.05 -16.75 -1.75
C GLY A 89 12.21 -16.91 -0.24
N SER A 90 13.42 -16.81 0.34
CA SER A 90 13.61 -16.95 1.79
C SER A 90 13.12 -15.74 2.58
N LEU A 91 12.71 -15.99 3.83
CA LEU A 91 12.34 -14.96 4.79
C LEU A 91 13.57 -14.49 5.56
N VAL A 92 13.78 -13.18 5.60
CA VAL A 92 14.85 -12.54 6.37
C VAL A 92 14.28 -11.62 7.45
N LYS A 93 14.99 -11.53 8.57
CA LYS A 93 14.68 -10.62 9.68
C LYS A 93 15.45 -9.32 9.52
N LYS A 94 14.93 -8.24 10.12
CA LYS A 94 15.69 -6.99 10.22
C LYS A 94 17.04 -7.23 10.89
N GLY A 95 18.13 -6.84 10.22
CA GLY A 95 19.51 -6.99 10.70
C GLY A 95 20.23 -8.23 10.20
N ASP A 96 19.52 -9.20 9.58
CA ASP A 96 20.17 -10.36 8.98
C ASP A 96 21.15 -9.92 7.90
N LEU A 97 22.31 -10.60 7.86
CA LEU A 97 23.33 -10.34 6.84
C LEU A 97 22.81 -10.81 5.48
N LEU A 98 22.79 -9.92 4.50
CA LEU A 98 22.51 -10.27 3.12
C LEU A 98 23.80 -10.64 2.40
N PHE A 99 24.80 -9.78 2.47
CA PHE A 99 26.15 -10.06 1.98
C PHE A 99 27.14 -9.11 2.65
N ARG A 100 28.43 -9.46 2.55
CA ARG A 100 29.56 -8.65 2.97
C ARG A 100 30.51 -8.47 1.80
N MET A 101 30.95 -7.25 1.60
CA MET A 101 31.99 -6.90 0.64
C MET A 101 33.37 -7.19 1.21
N ASP A 102 34.34 -7.43 0.33
CA ASP A 102 35.74 -7.46 0.71
C ASP A 102 36.13 -6.09 1.30
N ALA A 103 36.64 -6.11 2.51
CA ALA A 103 36.99 -4.90 3.27
C ALA A 103 38.50 -4.80 3.53
N PHE A 104 39.32 -5.65 2.90
CA PHE A 104 40.76 -5.73 3.18
C PHE A 104 41.47 -4.37 3.10
N GLU A 105 41.21 -3.60 2.05
CA GLU A 105 41.84 -2.28 1.86
C GLU A 105 41.40 -1.29 2.95
N ILE A 106 40.10 -1.28 3.27
CA ILE A 106 39.55 -0.38 4.30
C ILE A 106 40.10 -0.73 5.69
N GLU A 107 40.22 -2.02 6.00
CA GLU A 107 40.79 -2.50 7.27
C GLU A 107 42.28 -2.13 7.39
N ASN A 108 43.04 -2.23 6.31
CA ASN A 108 44.44 -1.79 6.26
C ASN A 108 44.56 -0.28 6.43
N ASP A 109 43.70 0.51 5.79
CA ASP A 109 43.69 1.98 5.95
C ASP A 109 43.41 2.39 7.42
N ILE A 110 42.44 1.69 8.06
CA ILE A 110 42.17 1.92 9.49
C ILE A 110 43.41 1.64 10.33
N ASN A 111 44.03 0.46 10.15
CA ASN A 111 45.23 0.07 10.91
C ASN A 111 46.38 1.03 10.72
N GLN A 112 46.63 1.49 9.48
CA GLN A 112 47.66 2.46 9.16
C GLN A 112 47.40 3.82 9.85
N ASN A 113 46.16 4.31 9.74
CA ASN A 113 45.77 5.58 10.37
C ASN A 113 45.79 5.51 11.91
N GLU A 114 45.47 4.36 12.51
CA GLU A 114 45.61 4.13 13.97
C GLU A 114 47.09 4.17 14.42
N ALA A 115 48.00 3.60 13.63
CA ALA A 115 49.43 3.67 13.89
C ALA A 115 49.94 5.13 13.82
N GLU A 116 49.54 5.90 12.79
CA GLU A 116 49.86 7.32 12.67
C GLU A 116 49.31 8.15 13.84
N LYS A 117 48.09 7.86 14.30
CA LYS A 117 47.49 8.48 15.50
C LYS A 117 48.35 8.29 16.73
N ASN A 118 48.90 7.08 16.94
CA ASN A 118 49.80 6.79 18.06
C ASN A 118 51.10 7.58 17.98
N ILE A 119 51.63 7.78 16.78
CA ILE A 119 52.84 8.62 16.57
C ILE A 119 52.55 10.08 16.93
N ILE A 120 51.41 10.63 16.46
CA ILE A 120 51.02 12.00 16.76
C ILE A 120 50.79 12.20 18.26
N ASN A 121 50.13 11.28 18.94
CA ASN A 121 49.92 11.33 20.39
C ASN A 121 51.24 11.31 21.16
N SER A 122 52.19 10.46 20.76
CA SER A 122 53.54 10.43 21.34
C SER A 122 54.27 11.75 21.16
N ASN A 123 54.11 12.42 20.01
CA ASN A 123 54.68 13.75 19.78
C ASN A 123 54.04 14.84 20.65
N ILE A 124 52.69 14.80 20.81
CA ILE A 124 51.96 15.69 21.74
C ILE A 124 52.48 15.55 23.16
N ASP A 125 52.64 14.31 23.63
CA ASP A 125 53.21 14.04 24.97
C ASP A 125 54.62 14.58 25.14
N LYS A 126 55.48 14.38 24.13
CA LYS A 126 56.83 14.94 24.08
C LYS A 126 56.83 16.45 24.20
N LEU A 127 56.05 17.13 23.33
CA LEU A 127 55.94 18.60 23.33
C LEU A 127 55.40 19.12 24.67
N THR A 128 54.42 18.46 25.24
CA THR A 128 53.87 18.82 26.56
C THR A 128 54.92 18.76 27.67
N LYS A 129 55.74 17.69 27.68
CA LYS A 129 56.85 17.56 28.63
C LYS A 129 57.93 18.63 28.42
N GLN A 130 58.23 18.94 27.17
CA GLN A 130 59.19 20.02 26.83
C GLN A 130 58.71 21.38 27.30
N ILE A 131 57.45 21.72 27.08
CA ILE A 131 56.85 22.97 27.57
C ILE A 131 56.92 23.05 29.09
N LEU A 132 56.59 21.97 29.79
CA LEU A 132 56.67 21.93 31.25
C LEU A 132 58.10 22.18 31.73
N SER A 133 59.08 21.48 31.17
CA SER A 133 60.50 21.65 31.51
C SER A 133 60.96 23.09 31.27
N LYS A 134 60.64 23.71 30.14
CA LYS A 134 60.99 25.09 29.80
C LYS A 134 60.29 26.11 30.72
N LYS A 135 59.03 25.83 31.16
CA LYS A 135 58.36 26.69 32.16
C LYS A 135 59.02 26.62 33.53
N LEU A 136 59.45 25.45 33.96
CA LEU A 136 60.24 25.32 35.21
C LEU A 136 61.56 26.08 35.13
N TYR A 137 62.26 25.96 34.00
CA TYR A 137 63.53 26.72 33.79
C TYR A 137 63.27 28.21 33.77
N LYS A 138 62.27 28.73 33.13
CA LYS A 138 61.86 30.14 33.14
C LYS A 138 61.64 30.62 34.58
N LYS A 139 60.94 29.86 35.41
CA LYS A 139 60.68 30.19 36.82
C LYS A 139 61.97 30.32 37.61
N GLU A 140 62.96 29.45 37.34
CA GLU A 140 64.25 29.49 37.98
C GLU A 140 65.04 30.81 37.61
N ILE A 141 65.00 31.18 36.32
CA ILE A 141 65.59 32.46 35.88
C ILE A 141 64.88 33.65 36.52
N GLU A 142 63.55 33.62 36.65
CA GLU A 142 62.79 34.66 37.35
C GLU A 142 63.16 34.77 38.81
N ASN A 143 63.35 33.65 39.53
CA ASN A 143 63.86 33.67 40.90
C ASN A 143 65.27 34.28 41.01
N GLN A 144 66.15 33.87 40.11
CA GLN A 144 67.52 34.44 40.08
C GLN A 144 67.48 35.92 39.81
N LYS A 145 66.69 36.42 38.85
CA LYS A 145 66.52 37.86 38.58
C LYS A 145 65.99 38.58 39.80
N ASP A 146 65.06 38.04 40.55
CA ASP A 146 64.48 38.62 41.77
C ASP A 146 65.56 38.77 42.85
N ILE A 147 66.38 37.74 43.03
CA ILE A 147 67.53 37.83 43.96
C ILE A 147 68.50 38.90 43.58
N ILE A 148 69.00 38.97 42.32
CA ILE A 148 69.95 39.98 41.84
C ILE A 148 69.35 41.41 41.89
N SER A 149 68.04 41.55 41.55
CA SER A 149 67.32 42.83 41.67
C SER A 149 67.25 43.32 43.11
N LYS A 150 66.94 42.43 44.07
CA LYS A 150 66.99 42.75 45.53
C LYS A 150 68.42 43.18 45.97
N GLN A 151 69.46 42.47 45.51
CA GLN A 151 70.87 42.83 45.81
C GLN A 151 71.25 44.21 45.27
N LEU A 152 70.81 44.49 44.00
CA LEU A 152 71.07 45.82 43.42
C LEU A 152 70.32 46.92 44.20
N LYS A 153 69.03 46.72 44.53
CA LYS A 153 68.24 47.66 45.34
C LYS A 153 68.89 47.93 46.71
N ASN A 154 69.29 46.84 47.40
CA ASN A 154 69.96 46.98 48.70
C ASN A 154 71.28 47.75 48.59
N LYS A 155 72.12 47.43 47.60
CA LYS A 155 73.36 48.20 47.36
C LYS A 155 73.11 49.66 47.03
N LEU A 156 72.10 50.00 46.23
CA LEU A 156 71.74 51.38 45.95
C LEU A 156 71.20 52.13 47.18
N SER A 157 70.49 51.45 48.11
CA SER A 157 70.03 52.08 49.35
C SER A 157 71.10 52.36 50.38
N ILE A 158 72.26 51.64 50.38
CA ILE A 158 73.37 51.78 51.24
C ILE A 158 74.44 52.77 50.66
N ALA A 159 74.29 53.18 49.41
CA ALA A 159 75.27 53.98 48.66
C ALA A 159 75.40 55.43 49.12
N GLY A 160 75.89 55.61 50.35
CA GLY A 160 76.60 56.81 50.73
C GLY A 160 78.13 56.57 50.58
N ASN A 161 78.72 57.00 49.48
CA ASN A 161 80.16 57.10 49.20
C ASN A 161 81.10 55.90 49.39
N VAL A 162 80.62 54.62 49.49
CA VAL A 162 81.51 53.48 49.77
C VAL A 162 81.38 52.32 48.78
N ILE A 163 80.53 52.37 47.80
CA ILE A 163 80.29 51.25 46.86
C ILE A 163 80.99 51.60 45.52
N SER A 164 81.82 50.65 45.04
CA SER A 164 82.50 50.78 43.73
C SER A 164 81.42 50.74 42.61
N GLU A 165 81.44 51.71 41.71
CA GLU A 165 80.56 51.83 40.53
C GLU A 165 80.60 50.55 39.64
N ASN A 166 81.81 49.98 39.55
CA ASN A 166 82.00 48.67 38.87
C ASN A 166 81.11 47.56 39.44
N SER A 167 80.85 47.48 40.75
CA SER A 167 80.03 46.47 41.38
C SER A 167 78.53 46.66 41.10
N LEU A 168 78.05 47.88 40.84
CA LEU A 168 76.71 48.18 40.41
C LEU A 168 76.53 47.82 38.94
N ASP A 169 77.51 48.12 38.10
CA ASP A 169 77.46 47.77 36.68
C ASP A 169 77.51 46.27 36.41
N GLU A 170 78.29 45.51 37.22
CA GLU A 170 78.21 44.02 37.18
C GLU A 170 76.81 43.44 37.47
N LEU A 171 76.11 44.02 38.47
CA LEU A 171 74.75 43.60 38.76
C LEU A 171 73.74 43.99 37.67
N ARG A 172 73.92 45.21 37.10
CA ARG A 172 73.10 45.67 35.95
C ARG A 172 73.34 44.80 34.72
N LEU A 173 74.57 44.43 34.44
CA LEU A 173 74.91 43.53 33.33
C LEU A 173 74.29 42.09 33.57
N SER A 174 74.40 41.64 34.82
CA SER A 174 73.76 40.32 35.20
C SER A 174 72.28 40.35 35.02
N LEU A 175 71.59 41.44 35.41
CA LEU A 175 70.17 41.62 35.17
C LEU A 175 69.81 41.61 33.66
N SER A 176 70.60 42.37 32.86
CA SER A 176 70.42 42.43 31.41
C SER A 176 70.52 41.02 30.75
N ARG A 177 71.52 40.21 31.18
CA ARG A 177 71.68 38.81 30.69
C ARG A 177 70.57 37.93 31.09
N LEU A 178 69.99 38.09 32.31
CA LEU A 178 68.79 37.32 32.74
C LEU A 178 67.55 37.76 31.98
N ASP A 179 67.40 39.06 31.68
CA ASP A 179 66.29 39.55 30.85
C ASP A 179 66.33 38.98 29.42
N GLU A 180 67.56 39.01 28.81
CA GLU A 180 67.73 38.35 27.50
C GLU A 180 67.41 36.88 27.55
N SER A 181 67.83 36.13 28.61
CA SER A 181 67.52 34.73 28.81
C SER A 181 66.01 34.50 28.99
N LEU A 182 65.28 35.39 29.68
CA LEU A 182 63.82 35.34 29.83
C LEU A 182 63.11 35.56 28.50
N ILE A 183 63.55 36.47 27.66
CA ILE A 183 63.01 36.70 26.32
C ILE A 183 63.18 35.43 25.48
N ASN A 184 64.43 34.92 25.42
CA ASN A 184 64.71 33.70 24.62
C ASN A 184 63.93 32.46 25.08
N ILE A 185 63.77 32.27 26.39
CA ILE A 185 62.98 31.13 26.89
C ILE A 185 61.44 31.26 26.61
N LYS A 186 60.96 32.53 26.69
CA LYS A 186 59.54 32.81 26.35
C LYS A 186 59.30 32.53 24.88
N GLU A 187 60.10 32.99 23.96
CA GLU A 187 60.02 32.70 22.53
C GLU A 187 60.00 31.16 22.26
N THR A 188 60.98 30.47 22.95
CA THR A 188 61.05 29.01 22.85
C THR A 188 59.71 28.32 23.28
N ILE A 189 59.10 28.77 24.38
CA ILE A 189 57.86 28.25 24.91
C ILE A 189 56.73 28.56 23.90
N ASP A 190 56.70 29.77 23.32
CA ASP A 190 55.66 30.16 22.37
C ASP A 190 55.75 29.30 21.10
N VAL A 191 56.90 28.99 20.57
CA VAL A 191 57.12 28.08 19.43
C VAL A 191 56.64 26.67 19.77
N LEU A 192 56.99 26.15 20.96
CA LEU A 192 56.52 24.81 21.39
C LEU A 192 55.00 24.74 21.51
N TYR A 193 54.32 25.82 21.91
CA TYR A 193 52.86 25.88 21.92
C TYR A 193 52.26 25.82 20.49
N ILE A 194 52.88 26.53 19.52
CA ILE A 194 52.49 26.50 18.11
C ILE A 194 52.63 25.07 17.56
N ASP A 195 53.73 24.37 17.87
CA ASP A 195 53.97 23.00 17.46
C ASP A 195 52.98 22.02 18.09
N LEU A 196 52.67 22.23 19.38
CA LEU A 196 51.64 21.44 20.09
C LEU A 196 50.27 21.61 19.47
N GLU A 197 49.85 22.85 19.17
CA GLU A 197 48.55 23.13 18.55
C GLU A 197 48.50 22.54 17.13
N THR A 198 49.58 22.68 16.36
CA THR A 198 49.69 22.05 15.04
C THR A 198 49.54 20.55 15.11
N SER A 199 50.14 19.89 16.10
CA SER A 199 50.01 18.44 16.32
C SER A 199 48.59 18.04 16.70
N LYS A 200 47.88 18.81 17.52
CA LYS A 200 46.48 18.60 17.86
C LYS A 200 45.56 18.73 16.62
N ILE A 201 45.82 19.73 15.77
CA ILE A 201 45.07 19.90 14.52
C ILE A 201 45.28 18.69 13.60
N LYS A 202 46.50 18.16 13.48
CA LYS A 202 46.80 16.94 12.74
C LYS A 202 46.04 15.75 13.30
N LEU A 203 46.00 15.58 14.63
CA LEU A 203 45.26 14.52 15.33
C LEU A 203 43.77 14.58 15.01
N ASN A 204 43.16 15.76 15.12
CA ASN A 204 41.74 15.95 14.80
C ASN A 204 41.42 15.61 13.34
N LYS A 205 42.27 16.04 12.39
CA LYS A 205 42.11 15.65 10.97
C LYS A 205 42.15 14.14 10.79
N LEU A 206 43.07 13.47 11.46
CA LEU A 206 43.19 12.00 11.39
C LEU A 206 42.00 11.28 12.03
N ASP A 207 41.46 11.79 13.12
CA ASP A 207 40.25 11.26 13.75
C ASP A 207 39.03 11.33 12.80
N ILE A 208 38.92 12.40 12.02
CA ILE A 208 37.86 12.52 10.98
C ILE A 208 38.06 11.47 9.89
N ILE A 209 39.27 11.23 9.43
CA ILE A 209 39.59 10.21 8.43
C ILE A 209 39.27 8.82 8.95
N LEU A 210 39.72 8.48 10.17
CA LEU A 210 39.41 7.21 10.83
C LEU A 210 37.90 6.96 10.94
N LYS A 211 37.14 7.97 11.37
CA LYS A 211 35.68 7.87 11.46
C LYS A 211 35.03 7.61 10.10
N LYS A 212 35.57 8.22 9.03
CA LYS A 212 35.12 7.94 7.66
C LYS A 212 35.35 6.46 7.31
N HIS A 213 36.58 5.95 7.44
CA HIS A 213 36.93 4.57 7.11
C HIS A 213 36.11 3.56 7.96
N GLN A 214 35.90 3.83 9.27
CA GLN A 214 35.05 3.00 10.12
C GLN A 214 33.58 2.98 9.64
N ASN A 215 33.06 4.09 9.13
CA ASN A 215 31.72 4.13 8.54
C ASN A 215 31.68 3.36 7.20
N ASP A 216 32.73 3.48 6.40
CA ASP A 216 32.82 2.75 5.13
C ASP A 216 32.92 1.23 5.38
N LEU A 217 33.70 0.80 6.41
CA LEU A 217 33.73 -0.58 6.86
C LEU A 217 32.35 -1.09 7.29
N LYS A 218 31.58 -0.28 8.03
CA LYS A 218 30.18 -0.68 8.38
C LYS A 218 29.30 -0.85 7.16
N LYS A 219 29.48 -0.07 6.11
CA LYS A 219 28.72 -0.19 4.85
C LYS A 219 29.04 -1.45 4.08
N THR A 220 30.22 -2.05 4.27
CA THR A 220 30.56 -3.34 3.62
C THR A 220 29.63 -4.46 4.07
N TYR A 221 29.01 -4.37 5.25
CA TYR A 221 28.01 -5.31 5.76
C TYR A 221 26.61 -4.85 5.33
N VAL A 222 26.09 -5.40 4.25
CA VAL A 222 24.73 -5.10 3.80
C VAL A 222 23.75 -6.00 4.53
N ARG A 223 22.84 -5.38 5.28
CA ARG A 223 21.88 -6.08 6.14
C ARG A 223 20.45 -5.71 5.77
N ALA A 224 19.52 -6.64 6.00
CA ALA A 224 18.10 -6.42 5.79
C ALA A 224 17.56 -5.28 6.68
N PRO A 225 16.99 -4.20 6.11
CA PRO A 225 16.49 -3.07 6.89
C PRO A 225 15.13 -3.34 7.55
N PHE A 226 14.37 -4.35 7.07
CA PHE A 226 13.10 -4.80 7.63
C PHE A 226 12.90 -6.31 7.40
N PHE A 227 11.86 -6.85 8.01
CA PHE A 227 11.45 -8.25 7.83
C PHE A 227 10.72 -8.42 6.49
N GLY A 228 11.08 -9.44 5.72
CA GLY A 228 10.43 -9.68 4.43
C GLY A 228 10.95 -10.88 3.65
N HIS A 229 10.40 -11.07 2.48
CA HIS A 229 10.89 -12.02 1.49
C HIS A 229 11.94 -11.38 0.58
N ILE A 230 12.96 -12.16 0.30
CA ILE A 230 14.00 -11.80 -0.68
C ILE A 230 13.72 -12.52 -2.00
N GLU A 231 13.86 -11.80 -3.10
CA GLU A 231 13.60 -12.32 -4.45
C GLU A 231 14.68 -11.89 -5.42
N ASN A 232 14.84 -12.64 -6.51
CA ASN A 232 15.76 -12.35 -7.62
C ASN A 232 17.21 -12.18 -7.15
N ILE A 233 17.68 -13.08 -6.30
CA ILE A 233 19.06 -13.06 -5.79
C ILE A 233 20.06 -13.31 -6.93
N LYS A 234 20.99 -12.35 -7.07
CA LYS A 234 22.10 -12.39 -8.05
C LYS A 234 23.42 -12.09 -7.35
N MET A 235 23.65 -12.70 -6.19
CA MET A 235 24.87 -12.48 -5.41
C MET A 235 25.50 -13.80 -5.02
N TYR A 236 26.81 -13.92 -5.30
CA TYR A 236 27.60 -15.10 -5.05
C TYR A 236 28.93 -14.71 -4.40
N GLU A 237 29.46 -15.54 -3.52
CA GLU A 237 30.79 -15.35 -2.94
C GLU A 237 31.86 -15.31 -4.04
N GLY A 238 32.76 -14.33 -3.96
CA GLY A 238 33.80 -14.12 -4.95
C GLY A 238 33.38 -13.35 -6.19
N GLN A 239 32.10 -12.99 -6.35
CA GLN A 239 31.60 -12.21 -7.47
C GLN A 239 32.06 -10.76 -7.36
N GLU A 240 32.51 -10.18 -8.48
CA GLU A 240 32.68 -8.74 -8.62
C GLU A 240 31.36 -8.09 -9.01
N ILE A 241 31.03 -6.99 -8.33
CA ILE A 241 29.81 -6.20 -8.57
C ILE A 241 30.16 -4.76 -8.94
N PHE A 242 29.28 -4.17 -9.75
CA PHE A 242 29.39 -2.79 -10.16
C PHE A 242 28.58 -1.87 -9.23
N LYS A 243 28.96 -0.61 -9.23
CA LYS A 243 28.27 0.44 -8.47
C LYS A 243 26.77 0.46 -8.77
N ASN A 244 25.94 0.38 -7.70
CA ASN A 244 24.47 0.37 -7.77
C ASN A 244 23.86 -0.78 -8.57
N GLU A 245 24.60 -1.86 -8.82
CA GLU A 245 24.04 -3.06 -9.40
C GLU A 245 22.95 -3.66 -8.51
N ILE A 246 21.84 -4.09 -9.12
CA ILE A 246 20.73 -4.71 -8.38
C ILE A 246 21.05 -6.19 -8.17
N LEU A 247 21.26 -6.55 -6.91
CA LEU A 247 21.66 -7.91 -6.50
C LEU A 247 20.48 -8.74 -5.99
N GLY A 248 19.34 -8.14 -5.82
CA GLY A 248 18.11 -8.77 -5.35
C GLY A 248 17.07 -7.74 -4.95
N ARG A 249 15.94 -8.20 -4.44
CA ARG A 249 14.84 -7.35 -4.01
C ARG A 249 14.26 -7.85 -2.70
N LEU A 250 14.03 -6.96 -1.76
CA LEU A 250 13.42 -7.26 -0.47
C LEU A 250 12.03 -6.65 -0.37
N LYS A 251 11.01 -7.49 -0.13
CA LYS A 251 9.60 -7.11 0.01
C LYS A 251 9.12 -7.32 1.44
N ASP A 252 8.52 -6.28 2.03
CA ASP A 252 7.90 -6.36 3.35
C ASP A 252 6.64 -7.26 3.31
N THR A 253 6.59 -8.28 4.14
CA THR A 253 5.46 -9.21 4.23
C THR A 253 4.55 -8.96 5.43
N LYS A 254 4.91 -8.01 6.30
CA LYS A 254 4.10 -7.65 7.47
C LYS A 254 3.09 -6.55 7.18
N ASN A 255 3.48 -5.59 6.34
CA ASN A 255 2.65 -4.44 6.01
C ASN A 255 2.11 -4.58 4.60
N LEU A 256 1.02 -5.34 4.48
CA LEU A 256 0.36 -5.58 3.21
C LEU A 256 -0.86 -4.68 3.05
N GLU A 257 -1.09 -4.26 1.81
CA GLU A 257 -2.27 -3.54 1.39
C GLU A 257 -2.96 -4.28 0.25
N VAL A 258 -4.26 -4.07 0.14
CA VAL A 258 -5.03 -4.43 -1.05
C VAL A 258 -5.14 -3.18 -1.91
N LYS A 259 -4.69 -3.26 -3.14
CA LYS A 259 -4.96 -2.27 -4.18
C LYS A 259 -6.11 -2.78 -5.04
N PHE A 260 -7.20 -2.02 -5.15
CA PHE A 260 -8.36 -2.39 -5.95
C PHE A 260 -8.94 -1.19 -6.66
N PHE A 261 -9.54 -1.44 -7.81
CA PHE A 261 -10.15 -0.44 -8.65
C PHE A 261 -11.64 -0.36 -8.41
N ILE A 262 -12.21 0.86 -8.42
CA ILE A 262 -13.64 1.11 -8.47
C ILE A 262 -13.96 2.04 -9.64
N GLY A 263 -15.04 1.73 -10.38
CA GLY A 263 -15.55 2.56 -11.47
C GLY A 263 -16.27 3.81 -10.98
N GLY A 264 -16.59 4.71 -11.89
CA GLY A 264 -17.18 6.02 -11.59
C GLY A 264 -18.50 5.95 -10.84
N GLU A 265 -19.36 4.97 -11.14
CA GLU A 265 -20.64 4.77 -10.45
C GLU A 265 -20.43 4.40 -8.98
N ASP A 266 -19.54 3.44 -8.70
CA ASP A 266 -19.19 3.04 -7.34
C ASP A 266 -18.43 4.14 -6.59
N TYR A 267 -17.63 4.93 -7.31
CA TYR A 267 -16.97 6.09 -6.74
C TYR A 267 -17.97 7.17 -6.33
N ASN A 268 -18.98 7.44 -7.15
CA ASN A 268 -20.07 8.36 -6.78
C ASN A 268 -20.78 7.90 -5.50
N ASN A 269 -21.04 6.60 -5.39
CA ASN A 269 -21.57 6.00 -4.16
C ASN A 269 -20.61 6.17 -2.97
N LEU A 270 -19.29 6.09 -3.21
CA LEU A 270 -18.27 6.26 -2.17
C LEU A 270 -18.19 7.71 -1.66
N LEU A 271 -18.51 8.71 -2.49
CA LEU A 271 -18.53 10.12 -2.08
C LEU A 271 -19.59 10.42 -0.99
N GLU A 272 -20.64 9.62 -0.92
CA GLU A 272 -21.67 9.70 0.14
C GLU A 272 -21.16 9.22 1.50
N PHE A 273 -20.05 8.46 1.53
CA PHE A 273 -19.43 8.00 2.77
C PHE A 273 -18.65 9.11 3.45
N LYS A 274 -18.66 9.09 4.78
CA LYS A 274 -17.80 9.96 5.57
C LYS A 274 -16.33 9.80 5.14
N ASN A 275 -15.63 10.92 4.95
CA ASN A 275 -14.24 10.94 4.50
C ASN A 275 -13.97 10.20 3.18
N ARG A 276 -14.90 10.18 2.24
CA ARG A 276 -14.77 9.47 0.95
C ARG A 276 -14.41 8.01 1.12
N GLY A 277 -14.98 7.33 2.10
CA GLY A 277 -14.75 5.92 2.37
C GLY A 277 -13.47 5.58 3.13
N ILE A 278 -12.59 6.54 3.44
CA ILE A 278 -11.40 6.30 4.27
C ILE A 278 -11.85 5.89 5.68
N GLY A 279 -11.27 4.80 6.20
CA GLY A 279 -11.64 4.21 7.48
C GLY A 279 -12.73 3.14 7.38
N THR A 280 -13.29 2.89 6.19
CA THR A 280 -14.31 1.86 6.00
C THR A 280 -13.67 0.47 6.06
N PRO A 281 -14.21 -0.46 6.88
CA PRO A 281 -13.77 -1.85 6.88
C PRO A 281 -14.30 -2.58 5.65
N ILE A 282 -13.44 -3.41 5.07
CA ILE A 282 -13.76 -4.26 3.92
C ILE A 282 -13.37 -5.70 4.20
N LYS A 283 -14.06 -6.63 3.55
CA LYS A 283 -13.68 -8.04 3.52
C LYS A 283 -12.90 -8.33 2.25
N VAL A 284 -11.78 -9.01 2.42
CA VAL A 284 -10.89 -9.44 1.35
C VAL A 284 -10.93 -10.94 1.27
N LYS A 285 -11.32 -11.49 0.13
CA LYS A 285 -11.45 -12.92 -0.12
C LYS A 285 -10.44 -13.35 -1.17
N TRP A 286 -9.66 -14.35 -0.84
CA TRP A 286 -8.74 -15.01 -1.75
C TRP A 286 -9.19 -16.44 -1.98
N LEU A 287 -9.48 -16.78 -3.23
CA LEU A 287 -9.94 -18.10 -3.62
C LEU A 287 -8.79 -18.88 -4.27
N VAL A 288 -8.42 -20.02 -3.68
CA VAL A 288 -7.41 -20.93 -4.22
C VAL A 288 -8.00 -22.31 -4.37
N GLY A 289 -8.24 -22.69 -5.61
CA GLY A 289 -8.97 -23.94 -5.91
C GLY A 289 -10.36 -23.93 -5.28
N LYS A 290 -10.59 -24.80 -4.28
CA LYS A 290 -11.87 -24.88 -3.53
C LYS A 290 -11.81 -24.21 -2.15
N ARG A 291 -10.69 -23.63 -1.77
CA ARG A 291 -10.51 -23.00 -0.44
C ARG A 291 -10.62 -21.50 -0.53
N GLU A 292 -11.38 -20.92 0.37
CA GLU A 292 -11.55 -19.48 0.54
C GLU A 292 -10.78 -19.03 1.80
N TYR A 293 -9.93 -18.01 1.63
CA TYR A 293 -9.24 -17.33 2.72
C TYR A 293 -9.84 -15.93 2.84
N VAL A 294 -10.33 -15.60 4.02
CA VAL A 294 -10.96 -14.31 4.29
C VAL A 294 -10.09 -13.52 5.25
N SER A 295 -9.82 -12.27 4.88
CA SER A 295 -9.14 -11.28 5.72
C SER A 295 -9.97 -10.01 5.81
N GLU A 296 -9.69 -9.21 6.84
CA GLU A 296 -10.27 -7.89 7.00
C GLU A 296 -9.23 -6.83 6.69
N ALA A 297 -9.67 -5.76 6.03
CA ALA A 297 -8.84 -4.62 5.73
C ALA A 297 -9.61 -3.32 5.97
N VAL A 298 -8.90 -2.21 6.10
CA VAL A 298 -9.48 -0.87 6.25
C VAL A 298 -8.93 0.02 5.16
N ILE A 299 -9.82 0.72 4.45
CA ILE A 299 -9.43 1.69 3.42
C ILE A 299 -8.63 2.81 4.08
N THR A 300 -7.39 3.02 3.62
CA THR A 300 -6.48 4.03 4.17
C THR A 300 -6.27 5.22 3.26
N ARG A 301 -6.36 5.01 1.95
CA ARG A 301 -6.14 6.05 0.93
C ARG A 301 -6.79 5.68 -0.39
N LEU A 302 -6.92 6.69 -1.24
CA LEU A 302 -7.38 6.57 -2.63
C LEU A 302 -6.42 7.36 -3.51
N ASP A 303 -6.38 7.04 -4.80
CA ASP A 303 -5.60 7.81 -5.76
C ASP A 303 -6.09 9.26 -5.81
N GLY A 304 -5.16 10.19 -6.02
CA GLY A 304 -5.47 11.61 -6.14
C GLY A 304 -6.06 12.01 -7.50
N GLU A 305 -6.01 11.11 -8.50
CA GLU A 305 -6.45 11.36 -9.87
C GLU A 305 -7.34 10.22 -10.34
N ILE A 306 -8.39 10.59 -11.09
CA ILE A 306 -9.25 9.64 -11.80
C ILE A 306 -8.54 9.22 -13.07
N ASN A 307 -8.45 7.92 -13.31
CA ASN A 307 -7.94 7.39 -14.56
C ASN A 307 -8.97 7.67 -15.67
N ARG A 308 -8.59 8.49 -16.67
CA ARG A 308 -9.47 8.93 -17.77
C ARG A 308 -9.89 7.80 -18.68
N ASP A 309 -9.08 6.74 -18.81
CA ASP A 309 -9.37 5.63 -19.71
C ASP A 309 -10.40 4.66 -19.12
N THR A 310 -10.46 4.55 -17.78
CA THR A 310 -11.31 3.61 -17.07
C THR A 310 -12.43 4.26 -16.27
N ASP A 311 -12.48 5.60 -16.25
CA ASP A 311 -13.44 6.42 -15.49
C ASP A 311 -13.59 5.95 -14.02
N GLY A 312 -12.46 5.76 -13.34
CA GLY A 312 -12.42 5.29 -11.96
C GLY A 312 -11.08 5.55 -11.29
N LEU A 313 -10.91 5.04 -10.08
CA LEU A 313 -9.69 5.22 -9.31
C LEU A 313 -9.34 3.98 -8.48
N ASN A 314 -8.07 3.88 -8.07
CA ASN A 314 -7.65 2.84 -7.15
C ASN A 314 -7.84 3.28 -5.71
N LEU A 315 -8.32 2.34 -4.91
CA LEU A 315 -8.31 2.41 -3.45
C LEU A 315 -7.26 1.47 -2.89
N TYR A 316 -6.78 1.84 -1.70
CA TYR A 316 -5.81 1.04 -0.97
C TYR A 316 -6.34 0.79 0.43
N ALA A 317 -6.37 -0.47 0.82
CA ALA A 317 -6.83 -0.88 2.13
C ALA A 317 -5.74 -1.67 2.84
N LYS A 318 -5.42 -1.28 4.07
CA LYS A 318 -4.44 -1.96 4.90
C LYS A 318 -5.06 -3.22 5.50
N LEU A 319 -4.43 -4.37 5.30
CA LEU A 319 -4.81 -5.62 5.95
C LEU A 319 -4.62 -5.52 7.47
N ILE A 320 -5.67 -5.81 8.24
CA ILE A 320 -5.61 -5.83 9.71
C ILE A 320 -4.91 -7.10 10.17
N LYS A 321 -5.28 -8.22 9.56
CA LYS A 321 -4.70 -9.53 9.81
C LYS A 321 -4.48 -10.24 8.47
N ASN A 322 -3.23 -10.64 8.23
CA ASN A 322 -2.94 -11.45 7.05
C ASN A 322 -3.20 -12.94 7.38
N ASN A 323 -4.22 -13.52 6.78
CA ASN A 323 -4.55 -14.93 6.87
C ASN A 323 -3.85 -15.74 5.77
N ASN A 324 -2.51 -15.62 5.67
CA ASN A 324 -1.66 -16.32 4.70
C ASN A 324 -1.95 -15.97 3.21
N ILE A 325 -2.46 -14.79 2.94
CA ILE A 325 -2.63 -14.32 1.57
C ILE A 325 -1.27 -13.77 1.09
N PRO A 326 -0.68 -14.32 0.02
CA PRO A 326 0.62 -13.88 -0.48
C PRO A 326 0.54 -12.54 -1.23
N ILE A 327 1.68 -11.86 -1.36
CA ILE A 327 1.84 -10.70 -2.24
C ILE A 327 1.59 -11.15 -3.67
N GLY A 328 0.93 -10.30 -4.49
CA GLY A 328 0.54 -10.63 -5.86
C GLY A 328 -0.74 -11.47 -5.97
N ALA A 329 -1.38 -11.84 -4.85
CA ALA A 329 -2.64 -12.56 -4.88
C ALA A 329 -3.76 -11.68 -5.43
N PHE A 330 -4.49 -12.19 -6.42
CA PHE A 330 -5.71 -11.57 -6.91
C PHE A 330 -6.86 -11.90 -5.96
N VAL A 331 -7.57 -10.89 -5.48
CA VAL A 331 -8.57 -10.99 -4.42
C VAL A 331 -9.88 -10.32 -4.78
N GLU A 332 -10.96 -10.85 -4.26
CA GLU A 332 -12.30 -10.23 -4.28
C GLU A 332 -12.44 -9.35 -3.03
N ILE A 333 -12.90 -8.13 -3.23
CA ILE A 333 -13.19 -7.17 -2.19
C ILE A 333 -14.69 -7.01 -2.06
N ASN A 334 -15.18 -7.13 -0.84
CA ASN A 334 -16.58 -6.93 -0.52
C ASN A 334 -16.69 -5.81 0.53
N MET A 335 -17.20 -4.67 0.10
CA MET A 335 -17.42 -3.48 0.95
C MET A 335 -18.92 -3.35 1.21
N LYS A 336 -19.33 -3.44 2.47
CA LYS A 336 -20.70 -3.19 2.85
C LYS A 336 -21.01 -1.70 2.73
N ARG A 337 -22.10 -1.36 2.08
CA ARG A 337 -22.60 0.01 2.03
C ARG A 337 -23.11 0.41 3.41
N ILE A 338 -22.74 1.58 3.89
CA ILE A 338 -23.21 2.11 5.19
C ILE A 338 -24.65 2.67 5.08
N LEU A 339 -25.04 3.08 3.87
CA LEU A 339 -26.37 3.64 3.64
C LEU A 339 -27.37 2.52 3.35
N GLU A 340 -28.23 2.29 4.30
CA GLU A 340 -29.40 1.42 4.11
C GLU A 340 -30.50 2.23 3.43
N TYR A 341 -30.82 1.89 2.19
CA TYR A 341 -31.99 2.45 1.52
C TYR A 341 -33.18 1.54 1.73
N LYS A 342 -34.35 2.15 1.98
CA LYS A 342 -35.60 1.41 1.94
C LYS A 342 -35.84 1.01 0.49
N THR A 343 -35.67 -0.25 0.18
CA THR A 343 -35.80 -0.83 -1.15
C THR A 343 -36.71 -2.04 -1.14
N ILE A 344 -37.20 -2.38 -2.28
CA ILE A 344 -38.03 -3.60 -2.47
C ILE A 344 -37.20 -4.60 -3.25
N LYS A 345 -37.04 -5.81 -2.72
CA LYS A 345 -36.40 -6.92 -3.39
C LYS A 345 -37.43 -7.67 -4.22
N ILE A 346 -37.17 -7.81 -5.52
CA ILE A 346 -38.05 -8.53 -6.45
C ILE A 346 -37.32 -9.75 -7.04
N PRO A 347 -38.01 -10.89 -7.21
CA PRO A 347 -37.43 -12.06 -7.86
C PRO A 347 -37.03 -11.77 -9.32
N ASN A 348 -35.89 -12.34 -9.78
CA ASN A 348 -35.44 -12.20 -11.17
C ASN A 348 -36.51 -12.65 -12.20
N ALA A 349 -37.36 -13.63 -11.84
CA ALA A 349 -38.45 -14.13 -12.67
C ALA A 349 -39.53 -13.08 -12.96
N SER A 350 -39.71 -12.09 -12.07
CA SER A 350 -40.76 -11.06 -12.19
C SER A 350 -40.42 -9.93 -13.14
N VAL A 351 -39.14 -9.84 -13.62
CA VAL A 351 -38.69 -8.73 -14.45
C VAL A 351 -38.70 -9.10 -15.94
N PHE A 352 -39.37 -8.28 -16.72
CA PHE A 352 -39.57 -8.46 -18.17
C PHE A 352 -38.73 -7.40 -18.94
N LYS A 353 -37.97 -7.90 -19.92
CA LYS A 353 -37.10 -7.05 -20.77
C LYS A 353 -36.17 -6.11 -19.96
N ASN A 354 -35.75 -6.56 -18.78
CA ASN A 354 -34.90 -5.81 -17.83
C ASN A 354 -35.39 -4.41 -17.45
N LYS A 355 -36.68 -4.11 -17.62
CA LYS A 355 -37.26 -2.78 -17.39
C LYS A 355 -38.63 -2.76 -16.77
N TYR A 356 -39.39 -3.83 -16.86
CA TYR A 356 -40.80 -3.82 -16.51
C TYR A 356 -41.15 -4.94 -15.53
N ILE A 357 -42.09 -4.66 -14.65
CA ILE A 357 -42.81 -5.66 -13.84
C ILE A 357 -44.32 -5.57 -14.20
N TYR A 358 -45.07 -6.63 -13.88
CA TYR A 358 -46.50 -6.61 -13.97
C TYR A 358 -47.09 -6.73 -12.58
N LEU A 359 -47.88 -5.73 -12.18
CA LEU A 359 -48.66 -5.71 -10.96
C LEU A 359 -49.99 -6.41 -11.17
N LEU A 360 -50.49 -7.12 -10.18
CA LEU A 360 -51.85 -7.64 -10.19
C LEU A 360 -52.78 -6.61 -9.50
N GLU A 361 -53.65 -5.98 -10.30
CA GLU A 361 -54.71 -5.10 -9.78
C GLU A 361 -56.07 -5.74 -10.03
N GLY A 362 -56.67 -6.32 -8.97
CA GLY A 362 -57.85 -7.19 -9.12
C GLY A 362 -57.48 -8.45 -9.95
N ASN A 363 -58.14 -8.64 -11.10
CA ASN A 363 -57.84 -9.74 -12.00
C ASN A 363 -57.15 -9.29 -13.29
N TYR A 364 -56.50 -8.14 -13.28
CA TYR A 364 -55.85 -7.55 -14.46
C TYR A 364 -54.38 -7.26 -14.20
N LEU A 365 -53.55 -7.47 -15.23
CA LEU A 365 -52.13 -7.13 -15.19
C LEU A 365 -51.96 -5.66 -15.52
N LYS A 366 -51.13 -4.98 -14.71
CA LYS A 366 -50.74 -3.60 -14.96
C LYS A 366 -49.23 -3.51 -15.12
N LYS A 367 -48.79 -3.11 -16.31
CA LYS A 367 -47.39 -2.97 -16.62
C LYS A 367 -46.80 -1.74 -15.94
N LYS A 368 -45.69 -1.90 -15.23
CA LYS A 368 -44.97 -0.80 -14.59
C LYS A 368 -43.49 -0.84 -14.92
N GLN A 369 -42.92 0.29 -15.28
CA GLN A 369 -41.48 0.47 -15.44
C GLN A 369 -40.83 0.64 -14.06
N ILE A 370 -39.68 -0.01 -13.87
CA ILE A 370 -38.91 0.01 -12.65
C ILE A 370 -37.50 0.49 -12.90
N ASN A 371 -36.88 1.07 -11.87
CA ASN A 371 -35.46 1.39 -11.84
C ASN A 371 -34.74 0.41 -10.92
N ILE A 372 -33.88 -0.42 -11.51
CA ILE A 372 -33.07 -1.40 -10.78
C ILE A 372 -31.87 -0.64 -10.21
N ILE A 373 -31.60 -0.78 -8.90
CA ILE A 373 -30.46 -0.16 -8.20
C ILE A 373 -29.30 -1.13 -8.13
N SER A 374 -29.59 -2.42 -7.89
CA SER A 374 -28.55 -3.44 -7.72
C SER A 374 -29.09 -4.81 -8.04
N GLU A 375 -28.22 -5.68 -8.55
CA GLU A 375 -28.49 -7.11 -8.75
C GLU A 375 -27.85 -7.89 -7.61
N GLU A 376 -28.64 -8.76 -7.00
CA GLU A 376 -28.17 -9.72 -5.99
C GLU A 376 -28.32 -11.15 -6.52
N SER A 377 -27.66 -12.12 -5.87
CA SER A 377 -27.68 -13.53 -6.31
C SER A 377 -29.07 -14.12 -6.38
N ASP A 378 -30.05 -13.61 -5.63
CA ASP A 378 -31.40 -14.12 -5.45
C ASP A 378 -32.51 -13.10 -5.82
N GLY A 379 -32.20 -11.97 -6.46
CA GLY A 379 -33.17 -10.96 -6.88
C GLY A 379 -32.59 -9.62 -7.25
N LEU A 380 -33.47 -8.70 -7.58
CA LEU A 380 -33.14 -7.33 -7.98
C LEU A 380 -33.67 -6.35 -6.93
N LEU A 381 -32.89 -5.31 -6.59
CA LEU A 381 -33.32 -4.25 -5.69
C LEU A 381 -33.82 -3.04 -6.47
N ILE A 382 -35.04 -2.56 -6.13
CA ILE A 382 -35.65 -1.39 -6.72
C ILE A 382 -35.99 -0.33 -5.67
N LYS A 383 -35.99 0.95 -6.05
CA LYS A 383 -36.20 2.10 -5.13
C LYS A 383 -37.67 2.52 -5.01
N ASP A 384 -38.60 1.93 -5.74
CA ASP A 384 -39.99 2.38 -5.80
C ASP A 384 -40.81 1.91 -4.58
N ILE A 385 -40.75 2.70 -3.50
CA ILE A 385 -41.41 2.44 -2.21
C ILE A 385 -42.95 2.40 -2.36
N ASN A 386 -43.52 3.06 -3.37
CA ASN A 386 -44.98 3.09 -3.62
C ASN A 386 -45.54 1.73 -4.05
N LEU A 387 -44.69 0.72 -4.23
CA LEU A 387 -45.03 -0.63 -4.56
C LEU A 387 -45.17 -1.54 -3.33
N GLU A 388 -44.92 -1.07 -2.13
CA GLU A 388 -45.02 -1.81 -0.88
C GLU A 388 -46.46 -2.38 -0.73
N GLY A 389 -46.56 -3.66 -0.42
CA GLY A 389 -47.86 -4.37 -0.27
C GLY A 389 -48.59 -4.76 -1.57
N LYS A 390 -48.05 -4.39 -2.74
CA LYS A 390 -48.61 -4.79 -4.04
C LYS A 390 -48.13 -6.19 -4.42
N LEU A 391 -48.95 -6.89 -5.22
CA LEU A 391 -48.62 -8.21 -5.77
C LEU A 391 -47.99 -8.04 -7.16
N ILE A 392 -46.85 -8.67 -7.39
CA ILE A 392 -46.22 -8.75 -8.73
C ILE A 392 -46.34 -10.19 -9.26
N VAL A 393 -46.37 -10.31 -10.56
CA VAL A 393 -46.44 -11.61 -11.25
C VAL A 393 -45.03 -12.17 -11.43
N ILE A 394 -44.85 -13.43 -11.04
CA ILE A 394 -43.59 -14.16 -11.23
C ILE A 394 -43.69 -15.20 -12.38
N THR A 395 -44.88 -15.59 -12.77
CA THR A 395 -45.12 -16.50 -13.89
C THR A 395 -44.90 -15.83 -15.23
N ARG A 396 -44.09 -16.42 -16.11
CA ARG A 396 -43.88 -15.95 -17.49
C ARG A 396 -44.90 -16.54 -18.41
N LEU A 397 -45.84 -15.72 -18.87
CA LEU A 397 -46.77 -16.08 -19.93
C LEU A 397 -46.18 -15.76 -21.30
N SER A 398 -46.60 -16.50 -22.35
CA SER A 398 -46.18 -16.27 -23.72
C SER A 398 -46.58 -14.88 -24.26
N GLU A 399 -47.69 -14.35 -23.77
CA GLU A 399 -48.23 -13.03 -24.14
C GLU A 399 -48.52 -12.20 -22.88
N MET A 400 -47.51 -11.42 -22.43
CA MET A 400 -47.70 -10.50 -21.32
C MET A 400 -48.04 -9.11 -21.87
N GLN A 401 -49.28 -8.67 -21.63
CA GLN A 401 -49.79 -7.38 -22.07
C GLN A 401 -50.39 -6.59 -20.91
N ASP A 402 -50.41 -5.27 -21.05
CA ASP A 402 -51.15 -4.41 -20.13
C ASP A 402 -52.66 -4.69 -20.22
N ASN A 403 -53.37 -4.71 -19.08
CA ASN A 403 -54.79 -5.07 -18.96
C ASN A 403 -55.13 -6.51 -19.35
N LEU A 404 -54.19 -7.45 -19.42
CA LEU A 404 -54.49 -8.86 -19.59
C LEU A 404 -55.24 -9.37 -18.35
N ARG A 405 -56.40 -10.05 -18.55
CA ARG A 405 -57.16 -10.66 -17.49
C ARG A 405 -56.53 -12.01 -17.13
N VAL A 406 -56.29 -12.24 -15.86
CA VAL A 406 -55.60 -13.42 -15.31
C VAL A 406 -56.32 -13.92 -14.07
N GLN A 407 -55.96 -15.10 -13.62
CA GLN A 407 -56.42 -15.70 -12.38
C GLN A 407 -55.18 -16.04 -11.52
N SER A 408 -55.16 -15.54 -10.28
CA SER A 408 -54.08 -15.89 -9.33
C SER A 408 -54.28 -17.29 -8.78
N LEU A 409 -53.19 -18.05 -8.68
CA LEU A 409 -53.16 -19.36 -8.03
C LEU A 409 -53.38 -19.25 -6.50
N ASP A 410 -53.05 -18.11 -5.90
CA ASP A 410 -53.21 -17.87 -4.46
C ASP A 410 -54.61 -17.41 -4.04
N SER A 411 -55.54 -17.27 -4.99
CA SER A 411 -56.94 -16.87 -4.76
C SER A 411 -57.92 -18.04 -4.75
N SER A 412 -57.48 -19.28 -4.46
CA SER A 412 -58.37 -20.38 -4.21
C SER A 412 -58.71 -20.44 -2.71
N ASP A 413 -59.69 -19.58 -2.33
CA ASP A 413 -60.79 -19.87 -1.42
C ASP A 413 -62.02 -19.10 -1.81
#